data_d003e36da0e2b72234920c7364f9ec07
#
_entry.id   d003e36da0e2b72234920c7364f9ec07
#
_cell.length_a   1.000
_cell.length_b   1.000
_cell.length_c   1.000
_cell.angle_alpha   90.00
_cell.angle_beta   90.00
_cell.angle_gamma   90.00
#
_symmetry.space_group_name_H-M   'P 1'
#
loop_
_entity.id
_entity.type
_entity.pdbx_description
1 polymer ?
#
loop_
_entity_poly.entity_id
_entity_poly.type
_entity_poly.pdbx_seq_one_letter_code
_entity_poly.pdbx_strand_id
1 'polypeptide(L)'
;ATSNGLFNFYLRSKNRVALCAIDECQDWFKTVVGYKSTSSAPSMKRLLQCYDGSHWYENKGNTNKRTGVPSAALALTCFTQPAAFLRMVMPKLVSNSNGLLDRFLLCLPLIKSATISERIEASRKLKETNLTSLDKLYERIYAKHNSSDKVMYSLEEEALDIYVRHNQSNLSSDSSEGNAKNDKNIIRLAAILHVFFNVLEQALDQRVQEISAKISAQTMTAAIALAGYFEKQRAILKQVCIPNSLKLDFS
;
A
#
# COMPACT_ATOMS: atom_id res chain seq x y z
N ALA A 1 -6.56 -13.39 9.43
CA ALA A 1 -5.32 -14.11 9.77
C ALA A 1 -4.85 -13.65 11.15
N THR A 2 -4.54 -14.59 12.05
CA THR A 2 -3.94 -14.27 13.33
C THR A 2 -2.44 -14.00 13.18
N SER A 3 -1.82 -13.29 14.14
CA SER A 3 -0.37 -13.05 14.15
C SER A 3 0.42 -14.35 14.05
N ASN A 4 0.03 -15.38 14.83
CA ASN A 4 0.67 -16.70 14.77
C ASN A 4 0.50 -17.42 13.43
N GLY A 5 -0.68 -17.28 12.80
CA GLY A 5 -0.93 -17.84 11.47
C GLY A 5 -0.02 -17.21 10.41
N LEU A 6 0.14 -15.91 10.46
CA LEU A 6 1.03 -15.17 9.55
C LEU A 6 2.50 -15.53 9.78
N PHE A 7 2.93 -15.65 11.03
CA PHE A 7 4.30 -16.09 11.36
C PHE A 7 4.60 -17.49 10.84
N ASN A 8 3.68 -18.43 11.06
CA ASN A 8 3.82 -19.81 10.56
C ASN A 8 3.84 -19.87 9.03
N PHE A 9 3.06 -19.00 8.36
CA PHE A 9 3.10 -18.85 6.91
C PHE A 9 4.50 -18.42 6.45
N TYR A 10 5.09 -17.39 7.05
CA TYR A 10 6.43 -16.93 6.69
C TYR A 10 7.53 -17.96 6.94
N LEU A 11 7.41 -18.76 8.00
CA LEU A 11 8.37 -19.85 8.25
C LEU A 11 8.37 -20.91 7.15
N ARG A 12 7.22 -21.12 6.49
CA ARG A 12 7.05 -22.13 5.43
C ARG A 12 7.28 -21.55 4.03
N SER A 13 7.09 -20.26 3.85
CA SER A 13 7.21 -19.57 2.57
C SER A 13 8.67 -19.30 2.21
N LYS A 14 9.09 -19.72 1.01
CA LYS A 14 10.43 -19.42 0.50
C LYS A 14 10.67 -17.91 0.36
N ASN A 15 9.69 -17.18 -0.15
CA ASN A 15 9.84 -15.77 -0.48
C ASN A 15 9.56 -14.82 0.69
N ARG A 16 8.99 -15.34 1.78
CA ARG A 16 8.68 -14.55 3.00
C ARG A 16 7.88 -13.27 2.72
N VAL A 17 7.08 -13.28 1.68
CA VAL A 17 6.17 -12.22 1.28
C VAL A 17 4.75 -12.76 1.35
N ALA A 18 3.84 -12.01 1.94
CA ALA A 18 2.42 -12.34 1.98
C ALA A 18 1.60 -11.23 1.36
N LEU A 19 0.58 -11.60 0.61
CA LEU A 19 -0.52 -10.72 0.22
C LEU A 19 -1.76 -11.12 1.02
N CYS A 20 -2.34 -10.15 1.71
CA CYS A 20 -3.59 -10.32 2.43
C CYS A 20 -4.64 -9.42 1.79
N ALA A 21 -5.62 -10.02 1.13
CA ALA A 21 -6.78 -9.32 0.58
C ALA A 21 -7.99 -9.58 1.49
N ILE A 22 -8.61 -8.53 2.00
CA ILE A 22 -9.70 -8.62 2.97
C ILE A 22 -10.87 -7.79 2.45
N ASP A 23 -11.98 -8.45 2.24
CA ASP A 23 -13.27 -7.78 2.08
C ASP A 23 -13.86 -7.49 3.47
N GLU A 24 -14.54 -6.36 3.63
CA GLU A 24 -15.11 -5.92 4.91
C GLU A 24 -14.09 -5.92 6.06
N CYS A 25 -12.98 -5.24 5.89
CA CYS A 25 -11.83 -5.31 6.79
C CYS A 25 -12.02 -4.62 8.17
N GLN A 26 -13.20 -4.07 8.49
CA GLN A 26 -13.45 -3.37 9.75
C GLN A 26 -13.21 -4.28 10.97
N ASP A 27 -13.56 -5.56 10.90
CA ASP A 27 -13.37 -6.48 12.02
C ASP A 27 -11.91 -6.89 12.20
N TRP A 28 -11.19 -7.01 11.08
CA TRP A 28 -9.75 -7.20 11.13
C TRP A 28 -9.05 -6.01 11.80
N PHE A 29 -9.41 -4.78 11.43
CA PHE A 29 -8.88 -3.57 12.08
C PHE A 29 -9.23 -3.52 13.56
N LYS A 30 -10.45 -3.87 13.97
CA LYS A 30 -10.82 -3.97 15.40
C LYS A 30 -9.88 -4.91 16.16
N THR A 31 -9.55 -6.05 15.57
CA THR A 31 -8.66 -7.04 16.19
C THR A 31 -7.24 -6.52 16.28
N VAL A 32 -6.75 -5.84 15.25
CA VAL A 32 -5.36 -5.37 15.16
C VAL A 32 -5.13 -4.10 15.97
N VAL A 33 -6.06 -3.14 15.88
CA VAL A 33 -5.96 -1.84 16.61
C VAL A 33 -6.42 -1.97 18.06
N GLY A 34 -7.06 -3.08 18.41
CA GLY A 34 -7.43 -3.45 19.78
C GLY A 34 -8.67 -2.75 20.32
N TYR A 35 -9.70 -3.54 20.59
CA TYR A 35 -10.87 -3.09 21.35
C TYR A 35 -10.65 -3.17 22.86
N LYS A 36 -9.66 -3.96 23.31
CA LYS A 36 -9.32 -4.12 24.74
C LYS A 36 -7.80 -4.15 24.90
N SER A 37 -7.30 -3.13 25.55
CA SER A 37 -6.05 -3.01 26.34
C SER A 37 -4.93 -4.06 26.12
N THR A 38 -3.75 -3.81 26.39
CA THR A 38 -2.56 -4.66 26.68
C THR A 38 -2.12 -5.75 25.66
N SER A 39 -3.03 -6.49 24.98
CA SER A 39 -2.62 -7.58 24.06
C SER A 39 -2.49 -7.18 22.59
N SER A 40 -3.01 -6.02 22.18
CA SER A 40 -2.99 -5.55 20.78
C SER A 40 -1.66 -4.92 20.36
N ALA A 41 -0.90 -4.39 21.31
CA ALA A 41 0.39 -3.74 21.01
C ALA A 41 1.40 -4.65 20.26
N PRO A 42 1.55 -5.94 20.60
CA PRO A 42 2.42 -6.84 19.85
C PRO A 42 1.98 -7.03 18.39
N SER A 43 0.69 -7.20 18.12
CA SER A 43 0.18 -7.41 16.76
C SER A 43 0.38 -6.17 15.88
N MET A 44 0.17 -4.98 16.42
CA MET A 44 0.43 -3.72 15.76
C MET A 44 1.90 -3.56 15.40
N LYS A 45 2.79 -3.78 16.36
CA LYS A 45 4.24 -3.73 16.14
C LYS A 45 4.68 -4.68 15.04
N ARG A 46 4.10 -5.90 14.99
CA ARG A 46 4.38 -6.89 13.95
C ARG A 46 3.96 -6.42 12.56
N LEU A 47 2.79 -5.80 12.43
CA LEU A 47 2.35 -5.23 11.15
C LEU A 47 3.29 -4.14 10.66
N LEU A 48 3.71 -3.25 11.55
CA LEU A 48 4.67 -2.20 11.21
C LEU A 48 6.01 -2.80 10.75
N GLN A 49 6.48 -3.87 11.40
CA GLN A 49 7.67 -4.61 11.00
C GLN A 49 7.51 -5.26 9.61
N CYS A 50 6.36 -5.88 9.34
CA CYS A 50 6.07 -6.48 8.04
C CYS A 50 5.92 -5.44 6.92
N TYR A 51 5.43 -4.23 7.22
CA TYR A 51 5.42 -3.14 6.26
C TYR A 51 6.84 -2.72 5.84
N ASP A 52 7.77 -2.70 6.79
CA ASP A 52 9.18 -2.35 6.53
C ASP A 52 10.01 -3.54 6.00
N GLY A 53 9.44 -4.73 5.88
CA GLY A 53 10.17 -5.95 5.48
C GLY A 53 11.22 -6.38 6.49
N SER A 54 11.00 -6.05 7.77
CA SER A 54 11.96 -6.26 8.84
C SER A 54 11.94 -7.68 9.38
N HIS A 55 12.91 -7.99 10.24
CA HIS A 55 13.02 -9.27 10.93
C HIS A 55 11.84 -9.49 11.87
N TRP A 56 11.33 -10.71 11.90
CA TRP A 56 10.31 -11.12 12.86
C TRP A 56 10.82 -12.31 13.67
N TYR A 57 11.04 -12.10 14.96
CA TYR A 57 11.47 -13.15 15.89
C TYR A 57 10.41 -13.41 16.95
N GLU A 58 10.21 -14.67 17.29
CA GLU A 58 9.39 -15.11 18.43
C GLU A 58 10.24 -15.95 19.39
N ASN A 59 10.15 -15.65 20.66
CA ASN A 59 10.71 -16.48 21.71
C ASN A 59 9.65 -17.50 22.11
N LYS A 60 9.89 -18.77 21.91
CA LYS A 60 9.04 -19.83 22.45
C LYS A 60 9.41 -20.00 23.91
N GLY A 61 8.49 -19.59 24.82
CA GLY A 61 8.73 -19.38 26.24
C GLY A 61 9.30 -20.55 27.06
N ASN A 62 9.30 -21.79 26.55
CA ASN A 62 9.82 -22.96 27.28
C ASN A 62 11.06 -23.61 26.64
N THR A 63 11.51 -23.12 25.54
CA THR A 63 12.75 -23.60 24.92
C THR A 63 13.56 -22.37 24.61
N ASN A 64 14.77 -22.26 25.05
CA ASN A 64 15.71 -21.18 24.72
C ASN A 64 15.97 -21.06 23.18
N LYS A 65 15.08 -21.61 22.37
CA LYS A 65 15.14 -21.55 20.89
C LYS A 65 14.41 -20.32 20.39
N ARG A 66 15.18 -19.37 19.91
CA ARG A 66 14.67 -18.21 19.15
C ARG A 66 14.35 -18.67 17.73
N THR A 67 13.08 -18.66 17.36
CA THR A 67 12.66 -18.90 15.98
C THR A 67 12.42 -17.57 15.31
N GLY A 68 12.94 -17.37 14.10
CA GLY A 68 12.83 -16.09 13.42
C GLY A 68 12.72 -16.18 11.92
N VAL A 69 12.10 -15.16 11.36
CA VAL A 69 12.02 -14.86 9.93
C VAL A 69 12.89 -13.64 9.68
N PRO A 70 14.00 -13.76 8.94
CA PRO A 70 14.95 -12.64 8.76
C PRO A 70 14.40 -11.48 7.95
N SER A 71 13.35 -11.70 7.16
CA SER A 71 12.68 -10.65 6.39
C SER A 71 11.25 -11.08 6.17
N ALA A 72 10.28 -10.35 6.70
CA ALA A 72 8.86 -10.62 6.53
C ALA A 72 8.19 -9.39 5.90
N ALA A 73 7.66 -9.52 4.70
CA ALA A 73 6.95 -8.45 4.00
C ALA A 73 5.48 -8.79 3.85
N LEU A 74 4.60 -7.82 4.15
CA LEU A 74 3.16 -7.94 4.00
C LEU A 74 2.64 -6.83 3.09
N ALA A 75 2.03 -7.23 1.99
CA ALA A 75 1.13 -6.38 1.23
C ALA A 75 -0.31 -6.63 1.71
N LEU A 76 -1.03 -5.56 2.04
CA LEU A 76 -2.39 -5.61 2.54
C LEU A 76 -3.28 -4.79 1.63
N THR A 77 -4.32 -5.40 1.09
CA THR A 77 -5.41 -4.70 0.39
C THR A 77 -6.72 -4.97 1.11
N CYS A 78 -7.50 -3.92 1.30
CA CYS A 78 -8.74 -4.00 2.09
C CYS A 78 -9.85 -3.20 1.42
N PHE A 79 -11.06 -3.77 1.46
CA PHE A 79 -12.28 -3.03 1.17
C PHE A 79 -13.10 -2.89 2.45
N THR A 80 -13.84 -1.79 2.56
CA THR A 80 -14.72 -1.56 3.70
C THR A 80 -15.82 -0.56 3.34
N GLN A 81 -16.91 -0.63 4.05
CA GLN A 81 -17.97 0.35 3.94
C GLN A 81 -17.49 1.67 4.56
N PRO A 82 -17.59 2.82 3.86
CA PRO A 82 -17.09 4.10 4.35
C PRO A 82 -17.63 4.46 5.74
N ALA A 83 -18.94 4.29 5.97
CA ALA A 83 -19.57 4.62 7.24
C ALA A 83 -19.06 3.74 8.41
N ALA A 84 -18.78 2.47 8.17
CA ALA A 84 -18.23 1.56 9.18
C ALA A 84 -16.76 1.94 9.49
N PHE A 85 -15.98 2.21 8.45
CA PHE A 85 -14.59 2.62 8.59
C PHE A 85 -14.47 3.94 9.37
N LEU A 86 -15.23 4.96 8.99
CA LEU A 86 -15.21 6.28 9.64
C LEU A 86 -15.62 6.23 11.11
N ARG A 87 -16.63 5.41 11.46
CA ARG A 87 -17.09 5.33 12.85
C ARG A 87 -16.22 4.45 13.75
N MET A 88 -15.71 3.35 13.23
CA MET A 88 -15.10 2.32 14.06
C MET A 88 -13.58 2.24 13.98
N VAL A 89 -13.01 2.59 12.84
CA VAL A 89 -11.59 2.39 12.57
C VAL A 89 -10.82 3.71 12.63
N MET A 90 -11.27 4.71 11.87
CA MET A 90 -10.54 5.98 11.73
C MET A 90 -10.27 6.71 13.05
N PRO A 91 -11.22 6.86 14.01
CA PRO A 91 -10.93 7.56 15.25
C PRO A 91 -9.79 6.94 16.03
N LYS A 92 -9.65 5.62 15.98
CA LYS A 92 -8.57 4.88 16.64
C LYS A 92 -7.24 5.00 15.90
N LEU A 93 -7.27 5.01 14.57
CA LEU A 93 -6.06 5.20 13.77
C LEU A 93 -5.53 6.63 13.93
N VAL A 94 -6.40 7.62 14.03
CA VAL A 94 -6.03 9.03 14.24
C VAL A 94 -5.49 9.26 15.66
N SER A 95 -6.14 8.68 16.69
CA SER A 95 -5.68 8.81 18.07
C SER A 95 -4.39 8.04 18.38
N ASN A 96 -4.00 7.13 17.50
CA ASN A 96 -2.86 6.28 17.72
C ASN A 96 -1.61 6.82 17.01
N SER A 97 -0.69 7.40 17.76
CA SER A 97 0.54 8.04 17.26
C SER A 97 1.58 7.08 16.65
N ASN A 98 1.28 5.77 16.52
CA ASN A 98 2.24 4.79 16.02
C ASN A 98 2.50 4.84 14.50
N GLY A 99 1.82 5.74 13.78
CA GLY A 99 1.99 5.95 12.35
C GLY A 99 1.47 4.81 11.47
N LEU A 100 0.56 3.97 11.98
CA LEU A 100 -0.06 2.91 11.15
C LEU A 100 -0.89 3.53 10.02
N LEU A 101 -1.67 4.58 10.32
CA LEU A 101 -2.47 5.28 9.33
C LEU A 101 -1.65 5.79 8.14
N ASP A 102 -0.44 6.28 8.42
CA ASP A 102 0.44 6.84 7.37
C ASP A 102 1.02 5.79 6.43
N ARG A 103 0.86 4.52 6.75
CA ARG A 103 1.28 3.38 5.91
C ARG A 103 0.19 2.88 4.98
N PHE A 104 -1.05 3.34 5.17
CA PHE A 104 -2.16 3.00 4.28
C PHE A 104 -2.34 4.06 3.20
N LEU A 105 -2.52 3.57 1.98
CA LEU A 105 -2.97 4.36 0.85
C LEU A 105 -4.50 4.30 0.85
N LEU A 106 -5.12 5.30 1.48
CA LEU A 106 -6.57 5.37 1.62
C LEU A 106 -7.19 5.96 0.36
N CYS A 107 -8.19 5.28 -0.17
CA CYS A 107 -8.94 5.73 -1.34
C CYS A 107 -10.44 5.74 -1.03
N LEU A 108 -11.08 6.88 -1.20
CA LEU A 108 -12.51 7.06 -1.14
C LEU A 108 -12.98 7.54 -2.52
N PRO A 109 -13.27 6.63 -3.46
CA PRO A 109 -13.65 7.02 -4.81
C PRO A 109 -15.03 7.71 -4.79
N LEU A 110 -15.18 8.71 -5.65
CA LEU A 110 -16.51 9.28 -5.92
C LEU A 110 -17.35 8.22 -6.64
N ILE A 111 -18.50 7.91 -6.07
CA ILE A 111 -19.44 6.98 -6.69
C ILE A 111 -20.09 7.70 -7.86
N LYS A 112 -19.76 7.28 -9.08
CA LYS A 112 -20.49 7.65 -10.29
C LYS A 112 -21.35 6.47 -10.71
N SER A 113 -22.65 6.65 -10.65
CA SER A 113 -23.59 5.67 -11.22
C SER A 113 -23.64 5.85 -12.72
N ALA A 114 -23.12 4.89 -13.45
CA ALA A 114 -23.27 4.86 -14.90
C ALA A 114 -24.69 4.44 -15.27
N THR A 115 -25.28 5.12 -16.25
CA THR A 115 -26.56 4.73 -16.84
C THR A 115 -26.46 3.36 -17.52
N ILE A 116 -27.60 2.72 -17.77
CA ILE A 116 -27.64 1.45 -18.49
C ILE A 116 -26.98 1.60 -19.89
N SER A 117 -27.27 2.69 -20.59
CA SER A 117 -26.71 2.98 -21.91
C SER A 117 -25.19 3.10 -21.88
N GLU A 118 -24.62 3.81 -20.90
CA GLU A 118 -23.16 3.93 -20.73
C GLU A 118 -22.52 2.58 -20.43
N ARG A 119 -23.16 1.71 -19.64
CA ARG A 119 -22.65 0.35 -19.35
C ARG A 119 -22.66 -0.54 -20.58
N ILE A 120 -23.73 -0.48 -21.39
CA ILE A 120 -23.82 -1.24 -22.64
C ILE A 120 -22.74 -0.77 -23.62
N GLU A 121 -22.58 0.54 -23.79
CA GLU A 121 -21.56 1.11 -24.68
C GLU A 121 -20.13 0.78 -24.22
N ALA A 122 -19.85 0.89 -22.92
CA ALA A 122 -18.58 0.50 -22.36
C ALA A 122 -18.29 -1.00 -22.57
N SER A 123 -19.30 -1.86 -22.39
CA SER A 123 -19.19 -3.29 -22.64
C SER A 123 -18.93 -3.62 -24.11
N ARG A 124 -19.59 -2.89 -25.03
CA ARG A 124 -19.35 -3.04 -26.46
C ARG A 124 -17.92 -2.65 -26.83
N LYS A 125 -17.47 -1.45 -26.39
CA LYS A 125 -16.09 -0.99 -26.61
C LYS A 125 -15.05 -1.95 -26.05
N LEU A 126 -15.29 -2.49 -24.87
CA LEU A 126 -14.38 -3.46 -24.26
C LEU A 126 -14.25 -4.74 -25.09
N LYS A 127 -15.35 -5.23 -25.67
CA LYS A 127 -15.34 -6.42 -26.55
C LYS A 127 -14.63 -6.16 -27.88
N GLU A 128 -14.74 -4.94 -28.41
CA GLU A 128 -14.10 -4.52 -29.66
C GLU A 128 -12.59 -4.26 -29.48
N THR A 129 -12.18 -3.95 -28.23
CA THR A 129 -10.78 -3.69 -27.91
C THR A 129 -10.10 -5.00 -27.57
N ASN A 130 -9.09 -5.37 -28.33
CA ASN A 130 -8.31 -6.59 -28.07
C ASN A 130 -7.33 -6.37 -26.90
N LEU A 131 -7.89 -6.08 -25.72
CA LEU A 131 -7.10 -5.87 -24.51
C LEU A 131 -6.58 -7.20 -23.97
N THR A 132 -5.32 -7.21 -23.62
CA THR A 132 -4.73 -8.32 -22.84
C THR A 132 -5.43 -8.45 -21.49
N SER A 133 -5.82 -9.67 -21.12
CA SER A 133 -6.45 -9.92 -19.82
C SER A 133 -5.50 -9.55 -18.66
N LEU A 134 -6.06 -9.12 -17.55
CA LEU A 134 -5.28 -8.84 -16.34
C LEU A 134 -4.48 -10.06 -15.89
N ASP A 135 -5.01 -11.28 -16.04
CA ASP A 135 -4.31 -12.51 -15.70
C ASP A 135 -2.98 -12.63 -16.45
N LYS A 136 -2.97 -12.35 -17.76
CA LYS A 136 -1.74 -12.38 -18.57
C LYS A 136 -0.74 -11.29 -18.15
N LEU A 137 -1.21 -10.12 -17.70
CA LEU A 137 -0.34 -9.08 -17.16
C LEU A 137 0.31 -9.56 -15.85
N TYR A 138 -0.48 -10.12 -14.94
CA TYR A 138 0.04 -10.67 -13.68
C TYR A 138 0.97 -11.86 -13.89
N GLU A 139 0.68 -12.76 -14.82
CA GLU A 139 1.57 -13.86 -15.19
C GLU A 139 2.95 -13.34 -15.63
N ARG A 140 3.01 -12.31 -16.46
CA ARG A 140 4.27 -11.69 -16.89
C ARG A 140 5.03 -11.05 -15.72
N ILE A 141 4.33 -10.28 -14.86
CA ILE A 141 4.93 -9.70 -13.66
C ILE A 141 5.50 -10.80 -12.77
N TYR A 142 4.73 -11.87 -12.56
CA TYR A 142 5.12 -12.98 -11.70
C TYR A 142 6.31 -13.76 -12.27
N ALA A 143 6.31 -14.04 -13.55
CA ALA A 143 7.40 -14.73 -14.23
C ALA A 143 8.74 -14.01 -14.04
N LYS A 144 8.73 -12.65 -14.11
CA LYS A 144 9.93 -11.83 -13.90
C LYS A 144 10.41 -11.84 -12.45
N HIS A 145 9.49 -11.88 -11.47
CA HIS A 145 9.81 -11.68 -10.05
C HIS A 145 9.81 -12.97 -9.23
N ASN A 146 9.47 -14.12 -9.82
CA ASN A 146 9.43 -15.40 -9.12
C ASN A 146 10.79 -16.14 -9.14
N SER A 147 11.82 -15.54 -9.72
CA SER A 147 13.17 -16.09 -9.65
C SER A 147 13.75 -15.98 -8.24
N SER A 148 14.71 -16.84 -7.91
CA SER A 148 15.47 -16.75 -6.64
C SER A 148 16.27 -15.45 -6.52
N ASP A 149 16.54 -14.78 -7.63
CA ASP A 149 17.34 -13.59 -7.70
C ASP A 149 16.46 -12.35 -7.47
N LYS A 150 16.91 -11.49 -6.58
CA LYS A 150 16.23 -10.23 -6.32
C LYS A 150 16.37 -9.31 -7.53
N VAL A 151 15.24 -8.91 -8.08
CA VAL A 151 15.23 -7.87 -9.10
C VAL A 151 15.44 -6.51 -8.43
N MET A 152 16.46 -5.79 -8.85
CA MET A 152 16.81 -4.47 -8.34
C MET A 152 16.43 -3.41 -9.37
N TYR A 153 15.68 -2.41 -8.93
CA TYR A 153 15.35 -1.24 -9.72
C TYR A 153 16.07 -0.02 -9.16
N SER A 154 16.57 0.85 -10.03
CA SER A 154 17.20 2.10 -9.67
C SER A 154 16.53 3.25 -10.41
N LEU A 155 16.67 4.48 -9.91
CA LEU A 155 16.16 5.67 -10.58
C LEU A 155 17.10 6.08 -11.71
N GLU A 156 16.55 6.56 -12.82
CA GLU A 156 17.31 7.39 -13.78
C GLU A 156 17.69 8.71 -13.11
N GLU A 157 18.69 9.38 -13.63
CA GLU A 157 19.20 10.65 -13.08
C GLU A 157 18.09 11.70 -12.99
N GLU A 158 17.36 11.90 -14.07
CA GLU A 158 16.21 12.81 -14.09
C GLU A 158 15.09 12.42 -13.11
N ALA A 159 14.83 11.13 -12.94
CA ALA A 159 13.85 10.64 -11.95
C ALA A 159 14.31 10.92 -10.52
N LEU A 160 15.61 10.79 -10.25
CA LEU A 160 16.21 11.14 -8.97
C LEU A 160 16.09 12.63 -8.69
N ASP A 161 16.37 13.47 -9.68
CA ASP A 161 16.27 14.94 -9.57
C ASP A 161 14.82 15.37 -9.25
N ILE A 162 13.84 14.78 -9.91
CA ILE A 162 12.42 15.04 -9.64
C ILE A 162 12.08 14.65 -8.19
N TYR A 163 12.51 13.49 -7.74
CA TYR A 163 12.28 13.02 -6.38
C TYR A 163 12.95 13.92 -5.33
N VAL A 164 14.20 14.31 -5.54
CA VAL A 164 14.96 15.20 -4.63
C VAL A 164 14.27 16.57 -4.53
N ARG A 165 13.90 17.18 -5.67
CA ARG A 165 13.18 18.47 -5.67
C ARG A 165 11.85 18.39 -4.94
N HIS A 166 11.10 17.31 -5.13
CA HIS A 166 9.84 17.09 -4.41
C HIS A 166 10.07 17.02 -2.90
N ASN A 167 11.08 16.27 -2.44
CA ASN A 167 11.38 16.16 -1.02
C ASN A 167 11.86 17.49 -0.40
N GLN A 168 12.68 18.24 -1.11
CA GLN A 168 13.13 19.57 -0.66
C GLN A 168 11.96 20.56 -0.51
N SER A 169 11.01 20.55 -1.44
CA SER A 169 9.81 21.39 -1.34
C SER A 169 8.93 21.04 -0.15
N ASN A 170 8.88 19.77 0.24
CA ASN A 170 8.11 19.30 1.39
C ASN A 170 8.80 19.60 2.74
N LEU A 171 10.13 19.63 2.78
CA LEU A 171 10.88 19.96 4.00
C LEU A 171 10.71 21.43 4.41
N SER A 172 10.45 22.32 3.45
CA SER A 172 10.21 23.73 3.70
C SER A 172 8.80 24.05 4.23
N SER A 173 7.88 23.09 4.19
CA SER A 173 6.56 23.20 4.78
C SER A 173 6.58 22.59 6.18
N ASP A 174 6.09 23.33 7.21
CA ASP A 174 6.14 23.02 8.66
C ASP A 174 5.52 21.66 9.11
N SER A 175 5.19 20.77 8.20
CA SER A 175 4.53 19.48 8.49
C SER A 175 5.53 18.32 8.56
N SER A 176 6.43 18.33 9.55
CA SER A 176 7.59 17.41 9.60
C SER A 176 7.29 15.91 9.91
N GLU A 177 6.17 15.57 10.54
CA GLU A 177 5.94 14.18 10.99
C GLU A 177 5.39 13.22 9.90
N GLY A 178 4.73 13.73 8.87
CA GLY A 178 4.15 12.91 7.78
C GLY A 178 5.12 12.56 6.65
N ASN A 179 6.16 13.36 6.47
CA ASN A 179 6.95 13.36 5.24
C ASN A 179 7.80 12.08 5.03
N ALA A 180 8.51 11.59 6.04
CA ALA A 180 9.42 10.45 5.88
C ALA A 180 8.75 9.13 5.48
N LYS A 181 7.45 8.95 5.78
CA LYS A 181 6.69 7.73 5.39
C LYS A 181 6.11 7.89 4.00
N ASN A 182 5.75 9.13 3.63
CA ASN A 182 5.29 9.44 2.30
C ASN A 182 6.39 9.23 1.26
N ASP A 183 7.62 9.61 1.56
CA ASP A 183 8.79 9.38 0.71
C ASP A 183 9.00 7.90 0.39
N LYS A 184 8.86 7.02 1.39
CA LYS A 184 8.89 5.57 1.17
C LYS A 184 7.74 5.08 0.28
N ASN A 185 6.55 5.64 0.42
CA ASN A 185 5.41 5.29 -0.41
C ASN A 185 5.62 5.74 -1.86
N ILE A 186 6.19 6.91 -2.11
CA ILE A 186 6.52 7.40 -3.46
C ILE A 186 7.46 6.41 -4.17
N ILE A 187 8.55 6.02 -3.52
CA ILE A 187 9.51 5.07 -4.12
C ILE A 187 8.86 3.71 -4.39
N ARG A 188 8.03 3.21 -3.48
CA ARG A 188 7.29 1.95 -3.68
C ARG A 188 6.29 2.05 -4.83
N LEU A 189 5.55 3.14 -4.90
CA LEU A 189 4.62 3.40 -6.00
C LEU A 189 5.36 3.52 -7.33
N ALA A 190 6.51 4.21 -7.36
CA ALA A 190 7.33 4.32 -8.56
C ALA A 190 7.79 2.93 -9.05
N ALA A 191 8.25 2.06 -8.17
CA ALA A 191 8.64 0.70 -8.55
C ALA A 191 7.46 -0.13 -9.07
N ILE A 192 6.29 -0.06 -8.41
CA ILE A 192 5.08 -0.77 -8.84
C ILE A 192 4.59 -0.26 -10.19
N LEU A 193 4.49 1.06 -10.36
CA LEU A 193 4.05 1.68 -11.61
C LEU A 193 5.02 1.38 -12.74
N HIS A 194 6.33 1.39 -12.47
CA HIS A 194 7.35 1.06 -13.46
C HIS A 194 7.15 -0.34 -14.05
N VAL A 195 7.01 -1.34 -13.18
CA VAL A 195 6.77 -2.73 -13.62
C VAL A 195 5.45 -2.82 -14.38
N PHE A 196 4.39 -2.22 -13.84
CA PHE A 196 3.07 -2.29 -14.43
C PHE A 196 3.01 -1.62 -15.80
N PHE A 197 3.58 -0.43 -15.96
CA PHE A 197 3.62 0.28 -17.25
C PHE A 197 4.42 -0.48 -18.30
N ASN A 198 5.60 -0.98 -17.94
CA ASN A 198 6.41 -1.79 -18.87
C ASN A 198 5.66 -3.04 -19.34
N VAL A 199 5.00 -3.76 -18.44
CA VAL A 199 4.24 -4.97 -18.80
C VAL A 199 3.01 -4.62 -19.62
N LEU A 200 2.34 -3.50 -19.31
CA LEU A 200 1.19 -3.03 -20.07
C LEU A 200 1.57 -2.60 -21.50
N GLU A 201 2.63 -1.83 -21.67
CA GLU A 201 3.16 -1.43 -22.99
C GLU A 201 3.54 -2.65 -23.81
N GLN A 202 4.25 -3.60 -23.22
CA GLN A 202 4.58 -4.87 -23.91
C GLN A 202 3.34 -5.64 -24.33
N ALA A 203 2.30 -5.60 -23.52
CA ALA A 203 1.04 -6.28 -23.83
C ALA A 203 0.28 -5.61 -24.97
N LEU A 204 0.30 -4.28 -25.02
CA LEU A 204 -0.34 -3.48 -26.08
C LEU A 204 0.43 -3.61 -27.40
N ASP A 205 1.74 -3.54 -27.36
CA ASP A 205 2.62 -3.61 -28.54
C ASP A 205 2.85 -5.06 -29.02
N GLN A 206 2.35 -6.05 -28.31
CA GLN A 206 2.60 -7.49 -28.56
C GLN A 206 4.10 -7.84 -28.61
N ARG A 207 4.95 -7.04 -27.96
CA ARG A 207 6.38 -7.26 -27.86
C ARG A 207 6.73 -7.92 -26.54
N VAL A 208 7.74 -8.76 -26.56
CA VAL A 208 8.35 -9.29 -25.34
C VAL A 208 9.69 -8.59 -25.18
N GLN A 209 9.71 -7.55 -24.37
CA GLN A 209 10.92 -6.84 -23.99
C GLN A 209 11.29 -7.14 -22.54
N GLU A 210 12.55 -7.01 -22.22
CA GLU A 210 12.95 -7.07 -20.82
C GLU A 210 12.54 -5.77 -20.09
N ILE A 211 11.98 -5.91 -18.88
CA ILE A 211 11.63 -4.74 -18.05
C ILE A 211 12.94 -4.01 -17.71
N SER A 212 13.00 -2.72 -18.03
CA SER A 212 14.16 -1.88 -17.69
C SER A 212 14.47 -1.96 -16.20
N ALA A 213 15.74 -1.99 -15.85
CA ALA A 213 16.17 -1.86 -14.45
C ALA A 213 16.12 -0.39 -13.95
N LYS A 214 15.86 0.56 -14.84
CA LYS A 214 15.84 1.99 -14.58
C LYS A 214 14.42 2.55 -14.57
N ILE A 215 14.02 3.18 -13.48
CA ILE A 215 12.71 3.86 -13.33
C ILE A 215 12.83 5.25 -13.94
N SER A 216 11.96 5.56 -14.90
CA SER A 216 11.99 6.81 -15.66
C SER A 216 11.42 8.01 -14.87
N ALA A 217 11.77 9.21 -15.34
CA ALA A 217 11.23 10.49 -14.86
C ALA A 217 9.70 10.55 -14.94
N GLN A 218 9.10 10.04 -16.03
CA GLN A 218 7.65 9.97 -16.20
C GLN A 218 7.00 9.11 -15.12
N THR A 219 7.56 7.94 -14.84
CA THR A 219 7.05 7.04 -13.79
C THR A 219 7.17 7.69 -12.40
N MET A 220 8.27 8.38 -12.12
CA MET A 220 8.45 9.09 -10.85
C MET A 220 7.43 10.22 -10.68
N THR A 221 7.18 11.00 -11.72
CA THR A 221 6.14 12.05 -11.73
C THR A 221 4.75 11.47 -11.44
N ALA A 222 4.40 10.35 -12.09
CA ALA A 222 3.14 9.66 -11.84
C ALA A 222 3.03 9.13 -10.40
N ALA A 223 4.12 8.60 -9.84
CA ALA A 223 4.15 8.11 -8.47
C ALA A 223 3.95 9.24 -7.44
N ILE A 224 4.58 10.39 -7.65
CA ILE A 224 4.41 11.59 -6.81
C ILE A 224 2.96 12.08 -6.88
N ALA A 225 2.38 12.18 -8.06
CA ALA A 225 0.99 12.60 -8.25
C ALA A 225 0.01 11.65 -7.54
N LEU A 226 0.24 10.34 -7.66
CA LEU A 226 -0.58 9.32 -7.01
C LEU A 226 -0.42 9.35 -5.47
N ALA A 227 0.79 9.53 -4.95
CA ALA A 227 1.02 9.70 -3.53
C ALA A 227 0.28 10.93 -2.98
N GLY A 228 0.37 12.08 -3.69
CA GLY A 228 -0.36 13.30 -3.34
C GLY A 228 -1.88 13.11 -3.35
N TYR A 229 -2.42 12.31 -4.26
CA TYR A 229 -3.84 11.94 -4.21
C TYR A 229 -4.20 11.21 -2.91
N PHE A 230 -3.45 10.20 -2.52
CA PHE A 230 -3.72 9.46 -1.28
C PHE A 230 -3.55 10.31 -0.02
N GLU A 231 -2.63 11.26 -0.03
CA GLU A 231 -2.49 12.23 1.08
C GLU A 231 -3.72 13.12 1.21
N LYS A 232 -4.23 13.65 0.11
CA LYS A 232 -5.48 14.43 0.11
C LYS A 232 -6.65 13.60 0.62
N GLN A 233 -6.78 12.35 0.20
CA GLN A 233 -7.82 11.44 0.69
C GLN A 233 -7.70 11.22 2.20
N ARG A 234 -6.51 11.01 2.71
CA ARG A 234 -6.23 10.84 4.14
C ARG A 234 -6.56 12.11 4.93
N ALA A 235 -6.22 13.29 4.42
CA ALA A 235 -6.54 14.56 5.06
C ALA A 235 -8.05 14.77 5.19
N ILE A 236 -8.80 14.50 4.12
CA ILE A 236 -10.27 14.58 4.12
C ILE A 236 -10.85 13.61 5.17
N LEU A 237 -10.39 12.37 5.20
CA LEU A 237 -10.87 11.36 6.15
C LEU A 237 -10.55 11.75 7.60
N LYS A 238 -9.38 12.33 7.88
CA LYS A 238 -9.01 12.86 9.19
C LYS A 238 -9.96 13.99 9.62
N GLN A 239 -10.26 14.93 8.73
CA GLN A 239 -11.16 16.06 9.03
C GLN A 239 -12.60 15.60 9.36
N VAL A 240 -13.11 14.62 8.62
CA VAL A 240 -14.45 14.06 8.87
C VAL A 240 -14.54 13.33 10.20
N CYS A 241 -13.43 12.78 10.69
CA CYS A 241 -13.38 12.02 11.95
C CYS A 241 -13.15 12.86 13.20
N ILE A 242 -12.75 14.13 13.07
CA ILE A 242 -12.60 15.02 14.22
C ILE A 242 -14.02 15.43 14.66
N PRO A 243 -14.46 15.08 15.88
CA PRO A 243 -15.77 15.49 16.37
C PRO A 243 -15.89 17.01 16.33
N ASN A 244 -17.06 17.52 15.95
CA ASN A 244 -17.33 18.98 15.94
C ASN A 244 -17.13 19.65 17.32
N SER A 245 -17.13 18.88 18.40
CA SER A 245 -16.80 19.35 19.76
C SER A 245 -15.34 19.76 19.96
N LEU A 246 -14.43 19.38 19.05
CA LEU A 246 -13.03 19.81 19.05
C LEU A 246 -12.74 20.91 18.01
N LYS A 247 -13.74 21.39 17.31
CA LYS A 247 -13.68 22.66 16.57
C LYS A 247 -13.88 23.81 17.53
N LEU A 248 -13.12 23.81 18.64
CA LEU A 248 -13.08 24.92 19.57
C LEU A 248 -12.29 26.07 18.95
N ASP A 249 -13.03 27.16 18.70
CA ASP A 249 -12.62 28.52 18.86
C ASP A 249 -11.14 28.87 18.67
N PHE A 250 -10.75 28.96 17.40
CA PHE A 250 -9.72 29.92 17.01
C PHE A 250 -10.41 31.08 16.32
N SER A 251 -11.16 31.86 17.12
CA SER A 251 -11.57 33.23 16.80
C SER A 251 -10.57 34.20 17.39
#